data_c5e5f09576630d38f13a532828953648
#
_entry.id   c5e5f09576630d38f13a532828953648
#
_cell.length_a   1.000
_cell.length_b   1.000
_cell.length_c   1.000
_cell.angle_alpha   90.00
_cell.angle_beta   90.00
_cell.angle_gamma   90.00
#
_symmetry.space_group_name_H-M   'P 1'
#
loop_
_entity.id
_entity.type
_entity.pdbx_description
1 polymer ?
#
loop_
_entity_poly.entity_id
_entity_poly.type
_entity_poly.pdbx_seq_one_letter_code
_entity_poly.pdbx_strand_id
1 'polypeptide(L)'
;MDQPSPRPPICYTLCRGDPGIRAQTVGLGYSSRTLTDDSKDLVVDSGRVELAVRDFRGSGPAIILLHGLGRSLIDWELIAPLLSVECHVVAFDLRCHGRSDDGAWSWGNALADISAVADRLHLADPAIAGHSLGGMLAVMWGEINLSCPGVVNLDGHGKKRPDQYVGLDPEDAKQRQQQLDAVVQQSLNALAGPLQSAIVDALLAQQQALAARIGVPGTLLVEAARRGLRTENGETRVRPAIDGVGSEILAQAEAFDMLDLYSRVGCPMLVVNGTAAELGPGPEWIKELMAAYRKGIERDLAELVERQSNVKVINLAASHALVFEQPQAIANQILTFLR
;
A
#
# COMPACT_ATOMS: atom_id res chain seq x y z
N MET A 1 38.12 16.27 28.14
CA MET A 1 37.53 17.10 27.08
C MET A 1 36.47 16.23 26.43
N ASP A 2 35.28 16.31 27.00
CA ASP A 2 34.13 15.49 26.54
C ASP A 2 33.50 16.12 25.31
N GLN A 3 33.39 15.36 24.24
CA GLN A 3 32.60 15.74 23.08
C GLN A 3 31.14 15.47 23.32
N PRO A 4 30.22 16.38 22.98
CA PRO A 4 28.79 16.18 23.16
C PRO A 4 28.26 15.21 22.09
N SER A 5 27.44 14.25 22.54
CA SER A 5 26.69 13.32 21.69
C SER A 5 25.69 14.04 20.76
N PRO A 6 25.42 13.53 19.55
CA PRO A 6 24.47 14.15 18.64
C PRO A 6 23.04 14.02 19.16
N ARG A 7 22.28 15.13 19.08
CA ARG A 7 20.87 15.19 19.44
C ARG A 7 20.01 14.48 18.39
N PRO A 8 18.91 13.79 18.80
CA PRO A 8 18.00 13.14 17.88
C PRO A 8 17.18 14.15 17.06
N PRO A 9 16.73 13.79 15.86
CA PRO A 9 15.93 14.67 15.01
C PRO A 9 14.53 14.92 15.57
N ILE A 10 14.05 16.15 15.41
CA ILE A 10 12.74 16.64 15.85
C ILE A 10 11.69 16.22 14.82
N CYS A 11 10.66 15.50 15.24
CA CYS A 11 9.50 15.16 14.44
C CYS A 11 8.40 16.23 14.61
N TYR A 12 7.99 16.88 13.51
CA TYR A 12 6.90 17.86 13.51
C TYR A 12 5.58 17.14 13.22
N THR A 13 4.67 17.17 14.19
CA THR A 13 3.27 16.78 13.99
C THR A 13 2.47 18.03 13.66
N LEU A 14 1.95 18.13 12.42
CA LEU A 14 1.03 19.19 12.03
C LEU A 14 -0.40 18.78 12.43
N CYS A 15 -0.83 19.23 13.61
CA CYS A 15 -2.25 19.27 13.95
C CYS A 15 -2.84 20.60 13.43
N ARG A 16 -3.77 20.53 12.48
CA ARG A 16 -4.65 21.66 12.16
C ARG A 16 -5.85 21.59 13.09
N GLY A 17 -5.98 22.61 13.94
CA GLY A 17 -7.17 22.87 14.74
C GLY A 17 -6.86 23.84 15.88
N ASP A 18 -7.42 25.04 15.82
CA ASP A 18 -7.53 26.08 16.86
C ASP A 18 -6.26 26.93 17.16
N PRO A 19 -6.33 28.26 17.05
CA PRO A 19 -5.18 29.17 17.24
C PRO A 19 -4.78 29.36 18.73
N GLY A 20 -5.07 28.41 19.60
CA GLY A 20 -4.71 28.42 21.02
C GLY A 20 -3.83 27.26 21.50
N ILE A 21 -3.51 26.27 20.67
CA ILE A 21 -2.75 25.10 21.12
C ILE A 21 -1.28 25.24 20.71
N ARG A 22 -0.40 25.45 21.69
CA ARG A 22 1.05 25.35 21.50
C ARG A 22 1.41 23.90 21.14
N ALA A 23 2.17 23.73 20.03
CA ALA A 23 2.73 22.44 19.64
C ALA A 23 3.55 21.84 20.79
N GLN A 24 3.10 20.71 21.33
CA GLN A 24 3.93 19.88 22.20
C GLN A 24 4.77 18.97 21.31
N THR A 25 6.06 19.12 21.41
CA THR A 25 7.04 18.24 20.78
C THR A 25 7.03 16.90 21.52
N VAL A 26 6.34 15.91 21.00
CA VAL A 26 6.46 14.54 21.48
C VAL A 26 7.68 13.94 20.78
N GLY A 27 8.80 13.87 21.47
CA GLY A 27 9.97 13.15 21.04
C GLY A 27 9.65 11.66 21.03
N LEU A 28 9.24 11.12 19.89
CA LEU A 28 9.26 9.68 19.64
C LEU A 28 10.73 9.28 19.52
N GLY A 29 11.32 8.82 20.63
CA GLY A 29 12.59 8.15 20.62
C GLY A 29 12.46 6.88 19.79
N TYR A 30 12.86 6.95 18.52
CA TYR A 30 13.26 5.77 17.78
C TYR A 30 14.53 5.26 18.47
N SER A 31 14.35 4.43 19.48
CA SER A 31 15.39 3.50 19.88
C SER A 31 15.73 2.72 18.62
N SER A 32 16.99 2.67 18.27
CA SER A 32 17.56 1.76 17.28
C SER A 32 17.46 0.31 17.81
N ARG A 33 16.25 -0.15 18.09
CA ARG A 33 15.95 -1.56 18.00
C ARG A 33 15.98 -1.85 16.51
N THR A 34 17.14 -2.31 16.04
CA THR A 34 17.30 -3.15 14.87
C THR A 34 16.00 -3.90 14.62
N LEU A 35 15.47 -3.78 13.38
CA LEU A 35 14.54 -4.71 12.77
C LEU A 35 14.73 -6.05 13.45
N THR A 36 13.69 -6.66 13.98
CA THR A 36 13.82 -7.87 14.78
C THR A 36 14.65 -8.85 13.98
N ASP A 37 15.82 -9.20 14.51
CA ASP A 37 16.84 -10.08 13.91
C ASP A 37 16.29 -11.51 13.63
N ASP A 38 15.01 -11.72 13.85
CA ASP A 38 14.27 -12.97 13.74
C ASP A 38 13.45 -13.11 12.44
N SER A 39 13.34 -12.08 11.59
CA SER A 39 12.62 -12.20 10.32
C SER A 39 13.37 -13.13 9.37
N LYS A 40 12.64 -13.99 8.63
CA LYS A 40 13.24 -14.96 7.70
C LYS A 40 12.73 -14.75 6.29
N ASP A 41 13.66 -14.53 5.36
CA ASP A 41 13.36 -14.54 3.93
C ASP A 41 13.25 -16.00 3.45
N LEU A 42 12.22 -16.28 2.67
CA LEU A 42 11.85 -17.60 2.16
C LEU A 42 11.49 -17.49 0.68
N VAL A 43 11.49 -18.62 0.01
CA VAL A 43 10.86 -18.78 -1.31
C VAL A 43 9.73 -19.81 -1.18
N VAL A 44 8.56 -19.46 -1.68
CA VAL A 44 7.39 -20.35 -1.73
C VAL A 44 7.06 -20.64 -3.18
N ASP A 45 7.12 -21.92 -3.56
CA ASP A 45 6.64 -22.39 -4.86
C ASP A 45 5.10 -22.49 -4.80
N SER A 46 4.41 -21.65 -5.61
CA SER A 46 2.95 -21.68 -5.75
C SER A 46 2.46 -22.73 -6.77
N GLY A 47 3.36 -23.55 -7.31
CA GLY A 47 3.09 -24.49 -8.40
C GLY A 47 3.06 -23.83 -9.78
N ARG A 48 3.26 -22.51 -9.85
CA ARG A 48 3.26 -21.73 -11.10
C ARG A 48 4.38 -20.69 -11.16
N VAL A 49 4.73 -20.11 -10.02
CA VAL A 49 5.80 -19.13 -9.85
C VAL A 49 6.42 -19.28 -8.47
N GLU A 50 7.67 -18.93 -8.33
CA GLU A 50 8.32 -18.78 -7.04
C GLU A 50 8.01 -17.39 -6.45
N LEU A 51 7.55 -17.37 -5.21
CA LEU A 51 7.19 -16.14 -4.47
C LEU A 51 8.25 -15.85 -3.42
N ALA A 52 8.77 -14.63 -3.43
CA ALA A 52 9.67 -14.13 -2.39
C ALA A 52 8.85 -13.69 -1.18
N VAL A 53 9.03 -14.37 -0.07
CA VAL A 53 8.24 -14.21 1.16
C VAL A 53 9.14 -13.77 2.30
N ARG A 54 8.66 -12.90 3.18
CA ARG A 54 9.27 -12.57 4.47
C ARG A 54 8.33 -12.96 5.60
N ASP A 55 8.80 -13.86 6.45
CA ASP A 55 8.16 -14.23 7.70
C ASP A 55 8.72 -13.33 8.81
N PHE A 56 7.94 -12.37 9.27
CA PHE A 56 8.29 -11.46 10.38
C PHE A 56 8.08 -12.10 11.74
N ARG A 57 7.66 -13.36 11.76
CA ARG A 57 7.38 -14.09 12.99
C ARG A 57 6.24 -13.48 13.82
N GLY A 58 6.29 -13.65 15.11
CA GLY A 58 5.26 -13.31 16.07
C GLY A 58 4.47 -14.56 16.49
N SER A 59 3.65 -14.41 17.50
CA SER A 59 2.78 -15.47 18.03
C SER A 59 1.35 -14.96 18.08
N GLY A 60 0.40 -15.82 17.69
CA GLY A 60 -1.02 -15.46 17.64
C GLY A 60 -1.65 -15.74 16.29
N PRO A 61 -2.82 -15.14 15.99
CA PRO A 61 -3.49 -15.31 14.71
C PRO A 61 -2.59 -14.89 13.55
N ALA A 62 -2.66 -15.61 12.44
CA ALA A 62 -1.86 -15.30 11.26
C ALA A 62 -2.44 -14.11 10.48
N ILE A 63 -1.56 -13.27 9.95
CA ILE A 63 -1.91 -12.21 9.01
C ILE A 63 -0.94 -12.17 7.84
N ILE A 64 -1.46 -12.11 6.63
CA ILE A 64 -0.69 -11.94 5.40
C ILE A 64 -0.83 -10.49 4.91
N LEU A 65 0.29 -9.86 4.57
CA LEU A 65 0.37 -8.46 4.14
C LEU A 65 0.71 -8.37 2.65
N LEU A 66 -0.12 -7.64 1.89
CA LEU A 66 -0.05 -7.51 0.44
C LEU A 66 0.24 -6.07 0.02
N HIS A 67 1.32 -5.85 -0.72
CA HIS A 67 1.73 -4.52 -1.20
C HIS A 67 0.93 -4.04 -2.44
N GLY A 68 1.10 -2.78 -2.82
CA GLY A 68 0.47 -2.16 -4.00
C GLY A 68 1.18 -2.46 -5.33
N LEU A 69 0.57 -2.03 -6.45
CA LEU A 69 1.16 -2.14 -7.78
C LEU A 69 2.52 -1.42 -7.86
N GLY A 70 3.52 -2.08 -8.44
CA GLY A 70 4.88 -1.56 -8.57
C GLY A 70 5.66 -1.46 -7.25
N ARG A 71 5.11 -2.02 -6.18
CA ARG A 71 5.70 -2.01 -4.84
C ARG A 71 6.27 -3.40 -4.47
N SER A 72 6.61 -3.58 -3.21
CA SER A 72 7.18 -4.83 -2.70
C SER A 72 6.87 -5.05 -1.22
N LEU A 73 7.19 -6.23 -0.70
CA LEU A 73 7.04 -6.56 0.72
C LEU A 73 7.79 -5.60 1.67
N ILE A 74 8.78 -4.84 1.17
CA ILE A 74 9.50 -3.84 1.96
C ILE A 74 8.57 -2.73 2.48
N ASP A 75 7.45 -2.48 1.84
CA ASP A 75 6.46 -1.50 2.31
C ASP A 75 5.94 -1.80 3.72
N TRP A 76 6.07 -3.03 4.17
CA TRP A 76 5.59 -3.50 5.47
C TRP A 76 6.61 -3.43 6.60
N GLU A 77 7.85 -3.03 6.33
CA GLU A 77 8.94 -3.01 7.32
C GLU A 77 8.65 -2.12 8.55
N LEU A 78 7.82 -1.09 8.39
CA LEU A 78 7.42 -0.23 9.51
C LEU A 78 6.19 -0.76 10.27
N ILE A 79 5.36 -1.58 9.64
CA ILE A 79 4.08 -2.05 10.19
C ILE A 79 4.21 -3.46 10.75
N ALA A 80 4.87 -4.36 10.02
CA ALA A 80 4.95 -5.76 10.39
C ALA A 80 5.55 -6.00 11.79
N PRO A 81 6.63 -5.32 12.23
CA PRO A 81 7.14 -5.47 13.60
C PRO A 81 6.14 -5.02 14.68
N LEU A 82 5.26 -4.07 14.37
CA LEU A 82 4.22 -3.61 15.29
C LEU A 82 3.09 -4.64 15.42
N LEU A 83 2.76 -5.32 14.32
CA LEU A 83 1.75 -6.39 14.30
C LEU A 83 2.29 -7.69 14.91
N SER A 84 3.59 -7.99 14.77
CA SER A 84 4.20 -9.24 15.24
C SER A 84 4.19 -9.39 16.76
N VAL A 85 3.85 -8.33 17.49
CA VAL A 85 3.64 -8.38 18.94
C VAL A 85 2.44 -9.26 19.30
N GLU A 86 1.40 -9.30 18.46
CA GLU A 86 0.15 -10.03 18.72
C GLU A 86 -0.24 -11.01 17.60
N CYS A 87 0.43 -10.96 16.44
CA CYS A 87 0.11 -11.78 15.26
C CYS A 87 1.35 -12.51 14.74
N HIS A 88 1.14 -13.65 14.08
CA HIS A 88 2.15 -14.22 13.17
C HIS A 88 2.04 -13.49 11.83
N VAL A 89 3.04 -12.70 11.47
CA VAL A 89 3.00 -11.77 10.35
C VAL A 89 3.86 -12.27 9.19
N VAL A 90 3.25 -12.38 8.01
CA VAL A 90 3.93 -12.76 6.77
C VAL A 90 3.64 -11.71 5.70
N ALA A 91 4.63 -11.31 4.93
CA ALA A 91 4.46 -10.53 3.71
C ALA A 91 5.16 -11.20 2.53
N PHE A 92 4.67 -10.99 1.31
CA PHE A 92 5.36 -11.50 0.14
C PHE A 92 5.27 -10.52 -1.04
N ASP A 93 6.23 -10.63 -1.95
CA ASP A 93 6.14 -9.93 -3.22
C ASP A 93 5.10 -10.62 -4.10
N LEU A 94 4.09 -9.88 -4.56
CA LEU A 94 3.11 -10.41 -5.51
C LEU A 94 3.82 -10.90 -6.78
N ARG A 95 3.22 -11.88 -7.50
CA ARG A 95 3.75 -12.29 -8.80
C ARG A 95 4.06 -11.09 -9.68
N CYS A 96 5.10 -11.17 -10.50
CA CYS A 96 5.63 -10.11 -11.35
C CYS A 96 6.25 -8.92 -10.60
N HIS A 97 6.20 -8.87 -9.26
CA HIS A 97 6.75 -7.78 -8.45
C HIS A 97 7.98 -8.23 -7.66
N GLY A 98 8.76 -7.24 -7.22
CA GLY A 98 9.87 -7.44 -6.30
C GLY A 98 10.82 -8.54 -6.75
N ARG A 99 11.02 -9.55 -5.92
CA ARG A 99 11.85 -10.74 -6.18
C ARG A 99 11.05 -12.00 -6.50
N SER A 100 9.72 -11.93 -6.56
CA SER A 100 8.89 -13.03 -7.02
C SER A 100 9.04 -13.22 -8.54
N ASP A 101 8.76 -14.41 -9.05
CA ASP A 101 8.86 -14.69 -10.47
C ASP A 101 7.81 -13.96 -11.29
N ASP A 102 8.10 -13.85 -12.59
CA ASP A 102 7.14 -13.43 -13.59
C ASP A 102 6.20 -14.59 -13.95
N GLY A 103 4.96 -14.26 -14.27
CA GLY A 103 3.94 -15.23 -14.65
C GLY A 103 2.67 -14.53 -15.14
N ALA A 104 1.76 -15.30 -15.73
CA ALA A 104 0.48 -14.78 -16.18
C ALA A 104 -0.27 -14.13 -15.01
N TRP A 105 -0.65 -12.86 -15.19
CA TRP A 105 -1.46 -12.15 -14.22
C TRP A 105 -2.94 -12.48 -14.43
N SER A 106 -3.61 -12.73 -13.35
CA SER A 106 -5.07 -12.65 -13.18
C SER A 106 -5.37 -12.55 -11.69
N TRP A 107 -6.54 -12.01 -11.34
CA TRP A 107 -7.00 -12.01 -9.95
C TRP A 107 -7.00 -13.41 -9.34
N GLY A 108 -7.48 -14.42 -10.08
CA GLY A 108 -7.47 -15.82 -9.63
C GLY A 108 -6.08 -16.38 -9.39
N ASN A 109 -5.09 -16.03 -10.22
CA ASN A 109 -3.71 -16.45 -10.00
C ASN A 109 -3.09 -15.78 -8.77
N ALA A 110 -3.36 -14.48 -8.56
CA ALA A 110 -2.87 -13.76 -7.38
C ALA A 110 -3.53 -14.28 -6.08
N LEU A 111 -4.81 -14.63 -6.11
CA LEU A 111 -5.50 -15.28 -4.98
C LEU A 111 -4.96 -16.69 -4.71
N ALA A 112 -4.63 -17.45 -5.74
CA ALA A 112 -3.99 -18.77 -5.59
C ALA A 112 -2.59 -18.66 -4.96
N ASP A 113 -1.86 -17.56 -5.22
CA ASP A 113 -0.56 -17.32 -4.56
C ASP A 113 -0.74 -17.08 -3.06
N ILE A 114 -1.78 -16.35 -2.65
CA ILE A 114 -2.10 -16.16 -1.21
C ILE A 114 -2.36 -17.52 -0.56
N SER A 115 -3.17 -18.37 -1.20
CA SER A 115 -3.42 -19.75 -0.72
C SER A 115 -2.13 -20.54 -0.59
N ALA A 116 -1.27 -20.51 -1.60
CA ALA A 116 -0.01 -21.26 -1.60
C ALA A 116 0.94 -20.80 -0.46
N VAL A 117 1.01 -19.49 -0.18
CA VAL A 117 1.78 -18.94 0.95
C VAL A 117 1.18 -19.41 2.28
N ALA A 118 -0.14 -19.34 2.42
CA ALA A 118 -0.83 -19.79 3.64
C ALA A 118 -0.58 -21.29 3.89
N ASP A 119 -0.77 -22.13 2.88
CA ASP A 119 -0.59 -23.58 2.97
C ASP A 119 0.87 -23.95 3.28
N ARG A 120 1.82 -23.33 2.56
CA ARG A 120 3.26 -23.64 2.71
C ARG A 120 3.81 -23.27 4.09
N LEU A 121 3.27 -22.22 4.69
CA LEU A 121 3.67 -21.75 6.01
C LEU A 121 2.72 -22.25 7.12
N HIS A 122 1.77 -23.11 6.80
CA HIS A 122 0.78 -23.68 7.74
C HIS A 122 0.01 -22.60 8.52
N LEU A 123 -0.36 -21.51 7.82
CA LEU A 123 -1.16 -20.43 8.41
C LEU A 123 -2.64 -20.83 8.39
N ALA A 124 -3.19 -21.15 9.54
CA ALA A 124 -4.61 -21.49 9.64
C ALA A 124 -5.47 -20.22 9.55
N ASP A 125 -6.39 -20.18 8.58
CA ASP A 125 -7.34 -19.07 8.38
C ASP A 125 -6.72 -17.66 8.56
N PRO A 126 -5.71 -17.27 7.75
CA PRO A 126 -5.04 -16.00 7.95
C PRO A 126 -5.97 -14.81 7.65
N ALA A 127 -5.88 -13.76 8.47
CA ALA A 127 -6.37 -12.45 8.07
C ALA A 127 -5.53 -11.92 6.91
N ILE A 128 -6.12 -11.13 6.02
CA ILE A 128 -5.39 -10.52 4.90
C ILE A 128 -5.49 -9.00 5.01
N ALA A 129 -4.35 -8.33 5.03
CA ALA A 129 -4.30 -6.87 4.94
C ALA A 129 -3.49 -6.46 3.70
N GLY A 130 -4.00 -5.49 2.95
CA GLY A 130 -3.31 -5.05 1.75
C GLY A 130 -3.43 -3.55 1.50
N HIS A 131 -2.44 -3.02 0.80
CA HIS A 131 -2.41 -1.62 0.37
C HIS A 131 -2.70 -1.54 -1.12
N SER A 132 -3.57 -0.58 -1.52
CA SER A 132 -3.86 -0.33 -2.94
C SER A 132 -4.30 -1.62 -3.67
N LEU A 133 -3.56 -2.11 -4.68
CA LEU A 133 -3.78 -3.39 -5.35
C LEU A 133 -3.88 -4.56 -4.36
N GLY A 134 -3.00 -4.60 -3.35
CA GLY A 134 -3.06 -5.60 -2.28
C GLY A 134 -4.33 -5.51 -1.45
N GLY A 135 -4.86 -4.29 -1.24
CA GLY A 135 -6.14 -4.06 -0.57
C GLY A 135 -7.32 -4.62 -1.36
N MET A 136 -7.30 -4.46 -2.68
CA MET A 136 -8.31 -5.08 -3.57
C MET A 136 -8.25 -6.61 -3.47
N LEU A 137 -7.04 -7.20 -3.51
CA LEU A 137 -6.85 -8.64 -3.33
C LEU A 137 -7.32 -9.12 -1.96
N ALA A 138 -7.09 -8.36 -0.88
CA ALA A 138 -7.58 -8.71 0.45
C ALA A 138 -9.11 -8.81 0.49
N VAL A 139 -9.81 -7.88 -0.15
CA VAL A 139 -11.29 -7.90 -0.23
C VAL A 139 -11.78 -9.06 -1.09
N MET A 140 -11.14 -9.33 -2.24
CA MET A 140 -11.45 -10.49 -3.08
C MET A 140 -11.25 -11.82 -2.33
N TRP A 141 -10.20 -11.89 -1.50
CA TRP A 141 -9.99 -13.04 -0.62
C TRP A 141 -11.15 -13.24 0.35
N GLY A 142 -11.64 -12.16 0.97
CA GLY A 142 -12.77 -12.19 1.89
C GLY A 142 -14.10 -12.58 1.24
N GLU A 143 -14.28 -12.30 -0.07
CA GLU A 143 -15.46 -12.75 -0.83
C GLU A 143 -15.51 -14.27 -0.96
N ILE A 144 -14.36 -14.91 -1.19
CA ILE A 144 -14.29 -16.37 -1.44
C ILE A 144 -13.95 -17.20 -0.20
N ASN A 145 -13.50 -16.57 0.90
CA ASN A 145 -13.12 -17.27 2.15
C ASN A 145 -13.95 -16.76 3.33
N LEU A 146 -15.12 -17.36 3.50
CA LEU A 146 -16.07 -16.95 4.55
C LEU A 146 -15.57 -17.19 5.99
N SER A 147 -14.60 -18.10 6.19
CA SER A 147 -13.95 -18.35 7.48
C SER A 147 -12.83 -17.36 7.80
N CYS A 148 -12.48 -16.47 6.87
CA CYS A 148 -11.44 -15.47 7.08
C CYS A 148 -11.78 -14.60 8.32
N PRO A 149 -10.88 -14.48 9.31
CA PRO A 149 -11.15 -13.71 10.52
C PRO A 149 -11.32 -12.21 10.25
N GLY A 150 -10.79 -11.73 9.13
CA GLY A 150 -11.00 -10.37 8.68
C GLY A 150 -10.10 -9.99 7.51
N VAL A 151 -10.57 -9.06 6.70
CA VAL A 151 -9.81 -8.45 5.61
C VAL A 151 -9.65 -6.96 5.82
N VAL A 152 -8.47 -6.42 5.48
CA VAL A 152 -8.13 -5.01 5.64
C VAL A 152 -7.74 -4.43 4.29
N ASN A 153 -8.50 -3.45 3.83
CA ASN A 153 -8.18 -2.70 2.63
C ASN A 153 -7.63 -1.31 3.01
N LEU A 154 -6.38 -1.06 2.69
CA LEU A 154 -5.71 0.21 2.89
C LEU A 154 -5.69 0.98 1.55
N ASP A 155 -6.64 1.87 1.35
CA ASP A 155 -6.76 2.82 0.22
C ASP A 155 -6.80 2.17 -1.18
N GLY A 156 -7.39 0.97 -1.31
CA GLY A 156 -7.57 0.26 -2.58
C GLY A 156 -8.98 0.44 -3.15
N HIS A 157 -9.19 1.43 -4.04
CA HIS A 157 -10.53 1.85 -4.46
C HIS A 157 -10.96 1.40 -5.86
N GLY A 158 -10.04 0.99 -6.72
CA GLY A 158 -10.36 0.48 -8.07
C GLY A 158 -10.95 1.54 -9.00
N LYS A 159 -12.03 1.19 -9.69
CA LYS A 159 -12.69 2.02 -10.70
C LYS A 159 -13.19 3.34 -10.13
N LYS A 160 -12.76 4.43 -10.75
CA LYS A 160 -13.28 5.78 -10.49
C LYS A 160 -14.59 5.99 -11.25
N ARG A 161 -15.59 6.55 -10.56
CA ARG A 161 -16.89 6.84 -11.15
C ARG A 161 -17.09 8.36 -11.29
N PRO A 162 -17.80 8.84 -12.33
CA PRO A 162 -18.02 10.27 -12.54
C PRO A 162 -18.70 10.98 -11.35
N ASP A 163 -19.62 10.29 -10.64
CA ASP A 163 -20.34 10.82 -9.49
C ASP A 163 -19.49 10.97 -8.21
N GLN A 164 -18.27 10.42 -8.22
CA GLN A 164 -17.32 10.55 -7.09
C GLN A 164 -16.59 11.89 -7.05
N TYR A 165 -16.66 12.71 -8.08
CA TYR A 165 -16.00 14.02 -8.10
C TYR A 165 -16.89 15.11 -7.49
N VAL A 166 -17.14 15.02 -6.19
CA VAL A 166 -18.09 15.86 -5.44
C VAL A 166 -17.70 17.34 -5.48
N GLY A 167 -18.60 18.17 -5.99
CA GLY A 167 -18.43 19.63 -6.06
C GLY A 167 -17.80 20.14 -7.35
N LEU A 168 -17.48 19.24 -8.30
CA LEU A 168 -17.05 19.61 -9.66
C LEU A 168 -18.20 19.41 -10.64
N ASP A 169 -18.20 20.21 -11.71
CA ASP A 169 -19.05 19.95 -12.86
C ASP A 169 -18.65 18.60 -13.51
N PRO A 170 -19.60 17.72 -13.87
CA PRO A 170 -19.30 16.39 -14.39
C PRO A 170 -18.42 16.37 -15.66
N GLU A 171 -18.63 17.32 -16.60
CA GLU A 171 -17.83 17.39 -17.82
C GLU A 171 -16.43 17.94 -17.54
N ASP A 172 -16.30 18.92 -16.64
CA ASP A 172 -15.00 19.42 -16.16
C ASP A 172 -14.21 18.32 -15.42
N ALA A 173 -14.86 17.58 -14.53
CA ALA A 173 -14.25 16.45 -13.84
C ALA A 173 -13.75 15.37 -14.80
N LYS A 174 -14.55 15.02 -15.81
CA LYS A 174 -14.20 14.06 -16.84
C LYS A 174 -13.01 14.53 -17.69
N GLN A 175 -13.00 15.81 -18.09
CA GLN A 175 -11.89 16.38 -18.87
C GLN A 175 -10.58 16.37 -18.05
N ARG A 176 -10.64 16.81 -16.79
CA ARG A 176 -9.49 16.80 -15.88
C ARG A 176 -8.99 15.37 -15.60
N GLN A 177 -9.90 14.40 -15.44
CA GLN A 177 -9.51 13.00 -15.27
C GLN A 177 -8.77 12.48 -16.51
N GLN A 178 -9.27 12.74 -17.71
CA GLN A 178 -8.58 12.36 -18.97
C GLN A 178 -7.19 13.01 -19.07
N GLN A 179 -7.08 14.28 -18.68
CA GLN A 179 -5.79 14.97 -18.66
C GLN A 179 -4.83 14.33 -17.64
N LEU A 180 -5.31 13.95 -16.46
CA LEU A 180 -4.52 13.25 -15.45
C LEU A 180 -4.06 11.88 -15.95
N ASP A 181 -4.96 11.11 -16.57
CA ASP A 181 -4.64 9.79 -17.13
C ASP A 181 -3.56 9.91 -18.22
N ALA A 182 -3.61 10.95 -19.06
CA ALA A 182 -2.57 11.21 -20.06
C ALA A 182 -1.19 11.51 -19.42
N VAL A 183 -1.16 12.31 -18.34
CA VAL A 183 0.08 12.61 -17.58
C VAL A 183 0.63 11.35 -16.93
N VAL A 184 -0.23 10.53 -16.32
CA VAL A 184 0.16 9.25 -15.71
C VAL A 184 0.71 8.31 -16.79
N GLN A 185 0.01 8.15 -17.92
CA GLN A 185 0.46 7.30 -19.02
C GLN A 185 1.81 7.75 -19.60
N GLN A 186 2.02 9.06 -19.74
CA GLN A 186 3.32 9.58 -20.17
C GLN A 186 4.43 9.23 -19.19
N SER A 187 4.17 9.32 -17.89
CA SER A 187 5.12 8.97 -16.83
C SER A 187 5.44 7.47 -16.85
N LEU A 188 4.43 6.62 -17.03
CA LEU A 188 4.60 5.18 -17.17
C LEU A 188 5.41 4.82 -18.42
N ASN A 189 5.13 5.45 -19.55
CA ASN A 189 5.87 5.20 -20.79
C ASN A 189 7.35 5.55 -20.67
N ALA A 190 7.70 6.55 -19.84
CA ALA A 190 9.11 6.88 -19.56
C ALA A 190 9.85 5.78 -18.75
N LEU A 191 9.10 4.87 -18.13
CA LEU A 191 9.63 3.71 -17.38
C LEU A 191 9.49 2.40 -18.16
N ALA A 192 8.95 2.43 -19.36
CA ALA A 192 8.82 1.26 -20.22
C ALA A 192 10.17 0.83 -20.80
N GLY A 193 10.39 -0.48 -20.89
CA GLY A 193 11.63 -1.04 -21.43
C GLY A 193 12.86 -0.90 -20.51
N PRO A 194 14.07 -1.07 -21.08
CA PRO A 194 15.33 -0.94 -20.37
C PRO A 194 15.60 0.51 -19.94
N LEU A 195 15.90 0.70 -18.66
CA LEU A 195 16.20 2.01 -18.09
C LEU A 195 17.67 2.37 -18.23
N GLN A 196 17.95 3.60 -18.60
CA GLN A 196 19.29 4.16 -18.49
C GLN A 196 19.68 4.35 -17.01
N SER A 197 20.97 4.23 -16.68
CA SER A 197 21.48 4.42 -15.30
C SER A 197 21.05 5.75 -14.68
N ALA A 198 21.07 6.84 -15.46
CA ALA A 198 20.62 8.15 -15.01
C ALA A 198 19.16 8.18 -14.57
N ILE A 199 18.28 7.41 -15.22
CA ILE A 199 16.86 7.28 -14.83
C ILE A 199 16.76 6.50 -13.52
N VAL A 200 17.51 5.41 -13.39
CA VAL A 200 17.57 4.62 -12.14
C VAL A 200 18.03 5.50 -10.97
N ASP A 201 19.12 6.26 -11.17
CA ASP A 201 19.65 7.17 -10.14
C ASP A 201 18.62 8.24 -9.75
N ALA A 202 17.92 8.81 -10.74
CA ALA A 202 16.86 9.79 -10.50
C ALA A 202 15.68 9.20 -9.72
N LEU A 203 15.25 7.96 -10.03
CA LEU A 203 14.21 7.26 -9.27
C LEU A 203 14.63 7.05 -7.81
N LEU A 204 15.86 6.61 -7.57
CA LEU A 204 16.35 6.38 -6.21
C LEU A 204 16.49 7.70 -5.44
N ALA A 205 17.00 8.77 -6.08
CA ALA A 205 17.07 10.10 -5.48
C ALA A 205 15.67 10.66 -5.13
N GLN A 206 14.68 10.41 -5.97
CA GLN A 206 13.29 10.78 -5.69
C GLN A 206 12.75 10.06 -4.44
N GLN A 207 13.04 8.77 -4.28
CA GLN A 207 12.65 8.01 -3.08
C GLN A 207 13.33 8.54 -1.82
N GLN A 208 14.61 8.91 -1.92
CA GLN A 208 15.33 9.54 -0.81
C GLN A 208 14.69 10.88 -0.41
N ALA A 209 14.33 11.71 -1.38
CA ALA A 209 13.66 12.99 -1.14
C ALA A 209 12.24 12.80 -0.56
N LEU A 210 11.50 11.80 -1.04
CA LEU A 210 10.19 11.45 -0.48
C LEU A 210 10.32 11.01 0.97
N ALA A 211 11.26 10.12 1.28
CA ALA A 211 11.49 9.65 2.64
C ALA A 211 11.77 10.80 3.62
N ALA A 212 12.63 11.75 3.21
CA ALA A 212 12.92 12.94 4.02
C ALA A 212 11.67 13.80 4.27
N ARG A 213 10.77 13.90 3.28
CA ARG A 213 9.54 14.68 3.38
C ARG A 213 8.51 14.06 4.32
N ILE A 214 8.38 12.74 4.31
CA ILE A 214 7.42 12.01 5.16
C ILE A 214 8.02 11.53 6.49
N GLY A 215 9.32 11.79 6.74
CA GLY A 215 9.96 11.50 8.02
C GLY A 215 10.31 10.02 8.25
N VAL A 216 10.49 9.23 7.18
CA VAL A 216 10.91 7.83 7.27
C VAL A 216 12.38 7.65 6.87
N PRO A 217 13.05 6.54 7.26
CA PRO A 217 14.42 6.27 6.85
C PRO A 217 14.57 6.24 5.32
N GLY A 218 15.48 7.04 4.77
CA GLY A 218 15.72 7.09 3.33
C GLY A 218 16.15 5.75 2.74
N THR A 219 16.90 4.97 3.50
CA THR A 219 17.32 3.61 3.14
C THR A 219 16.12 2.70 2.87
N LEU A 220 15.02 2.84 3.61
CA LEU A 220 13.81 2.03 3.45
C LEU A 220 13.17 2.22 2.06
N LEU A 221 12.85 3.48 1.69
CA LEU A 221 12.20 3.74 0.40
C LEU A 221 13.15 3.48 -0.79
N VAL A 222 14.44 3.72 -0.62
CA VAL A 222 15.45 3.38 -1.64
C VAL A 222 15.54 1.85 -1.81
N GLU A 223 15.51 1.07 -0.73
CA GLU A 223 15.50 -0.39 -0.81
C GLU A 223 14.22 -0.92 -1.46
N ALA A 224 13.05 -0.38 -1.08
CA ALA A 224 11.79 -0.71 -1.72
C ALA A 224 11.82 -0.46 -3.23
N ALA A 225 12.37 0.70 -3.66
CA ALA A 225 12.53 1.01 -5.07
C ALA A 225 13.52 0.07 -5.78
N ARG A 226 14.68 -0.22 -5.17
CA ARG A 226 15.65 -1.17 -5.71
C ARG A 226 15.05 -2.57 -5.86
N ARG A 227 14.20 -2.99 -4.94
CA ARG A 227 13.50 -4.28 -5.03
C ARG A 227 12.49 -4.32 -6.18
N GLY A 228 11.92 -3.16 -6.55
CA GLY A 228 11.08 -2.98 -7.74
C GLY A 228 11.85 -2.86 -9.07
N LEU A 229 13.18 -3.08 -9.06
CA LEU A 229 14.03 -3.10 -10.25
C LEU A 229 14.64 -4.48 -10.43
N ARG A 230 14.73 -4.94 -11.68
CA ARG A 230 15.41 -6.18 -12.06
C ARG A 230 16.46 -5.89 -13.12
N THR A 231 17.66 -6.36 -12.88
CA THR A 231 18.77 -6.27 -13.85
C THR A 231 19.09 -7.65 -14.38
N GLU A 232 18.92 -7.86 -15.68
CA GLU A 232 19.24 -9.09 -16.39
C GLU A 232 20.00 -8.75 -17.66
N ASN A 233 21.06 -9.49 -17.97
CA ASN A 233 21.90 -9.28 -19.15
C ASN A 233 22.40 -7.84 -19.32
N GLY A 234 22.59 -7.11 -18.21
CA GLY A 234 23.03 -5.70 -18.22
C GLY A 234 21.91 -4.67 -18.45
N GLU A 235 20.67 -5.09 -18.64
CA GLU A 235 19.50 -4.23 -18.75
C GLU A 235 18.73 -4.18 -17.44
N THR A 236 18.40 -2.98 -16.97
CA THR A 236 17.57 -2.77 -15.77
C THR A 236 16.17 -2.34 -16.20
N ARG A 237 15.15 -2.98 -15.63
CA ARG A 237 13.72 -2.69 -15.88
C ARG A 237 12.98 -2.54 -14.57
N VAL A 238 11.88 -1.77 -14.57
CA VAL A 238 10.93 -1.77 -13.44
C VAL A 238 10.13 -3.08 -13.40
N ARG A 239 9.63 -3.42 -12.23
CA ARG A 239 8.74 -4.57 -12.00
C ARG A 239 7.45 -4.14 -11.31
N PRO A 240 6.29 -4.56 -11.81
CA PRO A 240 6.07 -5.31 -13.05
C PRO A 240 6.43 -4.47 -14.30
N ALA A 241 6.80 -5.12 -15.39
CA ALA A 241 7.18 -4.43 -16.63
C ALA A 241 6.01 -3.59 -17.17
N ILE A 242 6.24 -2.28 -17.37
CA ILE A 242 5.20 -1.35 -17.81
C ILE A 242 4.76 -1.61 -19.26
N ASP A 243 5.68 -2.05 -20.11
CA ASP A 243 5.44 -2.43 -21.52
C ASP A 243 4.81 -3.83 -21.66
N GLY A 244 4.28 -4.40 -20.57
CA GLY A 244 3.72 -5.73 -20.50
C GLY A 244 2.70 -5.87 -19.36
N VAL A 245 2.96 -6.85 -18.48
CA VAL A 245 2.04 -7.23 -17.40
C VAL A 245 1.67 -6.08 -16.45
N GLY A 246 2.54 -5.09 -16.26
CA GLY A 246 2.26 -3.94 -15.39
C GLY A 246 1.09 -3.09 -15.88
N SER A 247 1.04 -2.80 -17.18
CA SER A 247 -0.11 -2.10 -17.78
C SER A 247 -1.39 -2.94 -17.75
N GLU A 248 -1.27 -4.25 -17.91
CA GLU A 248 -2.42 -5.17 -17.80
C GLU A 248 -3.01 -5.17 -16.37
N ILE A 249 -2.16 -5.24 -15.34
CA ILE A 249 -2.58 -5.18 -13.94
C ILE A 249 -3.29 -3.84 -13.65
N LEU A 250 -2.69 -2.73 -14.09
CA LEU A 250 -3.25 -1.40 -13.89
C LEU A 250 -4.64 -1.29 -14.54
N ALA A 251 -4.77 -1.70 -15.79
CA ALA A 251 -6.04 -1.63 -16.51
C ALA A 251 -7.13 -2.49 -15.83
N GLN A 252 -6.78 -3.71 -15.37
CA GLN A 252 -7.72 -4.54 -14.63
C GLN A 252 -8.12 -3.92 -13.29
N ALA A 253 -7.18 -3.32 -12.55
CA ALA A 253 -7.47 -2.67 -11.28
C ALA A 253 -8.37 -1.45 -11.45
N GLU A 254 -8.10 -0.60 -12.45
CA GLU A 254 -8.90 0.59 -12.74
C GLU A 254 -10.30 0.27 -13.28
N ALA A 255 -10.50 -0.90 -13.90
CA ALA A 255 -11.80 -1.35 -14.36
C ALA A 255 -12.66 -2.00 -13.28
N PHE A 256 -12.05 -2.39 -12.15
CA PHE A 256 -12.72 -3.20 -11.13
C PHE A 256 -13.57 -2.36 -10.17
N ASP A 257 -14.87 -2.71 -10.02
CA ASP A 257 -15.79 -2.01 -9.12
C ASP A 257 -15.68 -2.55 -7.69
N MET A 258 -14.95 -1.84 -6.84
CA MET A 258 -14.75 -2.22 -5.45
C MET A 258 -16.00 -2.06 -4.60
N LEU A 259 -16.88 -1.10 -4.90
CA LEU A 259 -18.10 -0.91 -4.10
C LEU A 259 -19.09 -2.04 -4.31
N ASP A 260 -19.17 -2.57 -5.53
CA ASP A 260 -19.94 -3.77 -5.81
C ASP A 260 -19.35 -4.99 -5.06
N LEU A 261 -18.02 -5.15 -5.08
CA LEU A 261 -17.35 -6.22 -4.35
C LEU A 261 -17.57 -6.13 -2.84
N TYR A 262 -17.46 -4.96 -2.23
CA TYR A 262 -17.68 -4.78 -0.79
C TYR A 262 -19.06 -5.33 -0.36
N SER A 263 -20.08 -5.18 -1.22
CA SER A 263 -21.44 -5.66 -0.92
C SER A 263 -21.55 -7.18 -0.81
N ARG A 264 -20.59 -7.94 -1.33
CA ARG A 264 -20.60 -9.41 -1.38
C ARG A 264 -19.69 -10.09 -0.34
N VAL A 265 -18.82 -9.31 0.33
CA VAL A 265 -17.91 -9.85 1.35
C VAL A 265 -18.68 -10.21 2.62
N GLY A 266 -18.62 -11.49 3.03
CA GLY A 266 -19.33 -11.99 4.21
C GLY A 266 -18.51 -11.97 5.51
N CYS A 267 -17.17 -11.94 5.43
CA CYS A 267 -16.30 -11.85 6.61
C CYS A 267 -16.18 -10.41 7.13
N PRO A 268 -15.66 -10.19 8.35
CA PRO A 268 -15.36 -8.85 8.84
C PRO A 268 -14.41 -8.10 7.90
N MET A 269 -14.69 -6.81 7.66
CA MET A 269 -13.88 -5.98 6.76
C MET A 269 -13.57 -4.62 7.38
N LEU A 270 -12.29 -4.24 7.34
CA LEU A 270 -11.81 -2.90 7.65
C LEU A 270 -11.35 -2.20 6.37
N VAL A 271 -11.92 -1.03 6.09
CA VAL A 271 -11.44 -0.14 5.03
C VAL A 271 -10.79 1.08 5.68
N VAL A 272 -9.52 1.31 5.40
CA VAL A 272 -8.80 2.52 5.80
C VAL A 272 -8.64 3.40 4.58
N ASN A 273 -9.33 4.53 4.57
CA ASN A 273 -9.33 5.50 3.48
C ASN A 273 -8.42 6.69 3.81
N GLY A 274 -7.47 7.00 2.94
CA GLY A 274 -6.63 8.18 3.05
C GLY A 274 -7.40 9.42 2.60
N THR A 275 -7.46 10.48 3.42
CA THR A 275 -8.26 11.69 3.12
C THR A 275 -7.42 12.89 2.68
N ALA A 276 -6.10 12.85 2.86
CA ALA A 276 -5.22 13.92 2.41
C ALA A 276 -5.00 13.87 0.89
N ALA A 277 -4.86 15.04 0.29
CA ALA A 277 -4.40 15.13 -1.09
C ALA A 277 -2.97 14.59 -1.22
N GLU A 278 -2.61 14.17 -2.44
CA GLU A 278 -1.28 13.64 -2.77
C GLU A 278 -0.14 14.51 -2.20
N LEU A 279 0.88 13.84 -1.66
CA LEU A 279 2.07 14.50 -1.13
C LEU A 279 2.99 14.94 -2.28
N GLY A 280 2.83 16.13 -2.77
CA GLY A 280 3.82 16.65 -3.71
C GLY A 280 3.47 18.00 -4.32
N PRO A 281 4.48 18.68 -4.89
CA PRO A 281 4.22 19.82 -5.76
C PRO A 281 3.55 19.30 -7.03
N GLY A 282 2.34 19.75 -7.28
CA GLY A 282 1.58 19.42 -8.48
C GLY A 282 0.68 20.60 -8.86
N PRO A 283 0.17 20.64 -10.09
CA PRO A 283 -0.79 21.63 -10.52
C PRO A 283 -2.00 21.66 -9.58
N GLU A 284 -2.52 22.85 -9.31
CA GLU A 284 -3.66 23.02 -8.38
C GLU A 284 -4.89 22.24 -8.83
N TRP A 285 -5.15 22.19 -10.14
CA TRP A 285 -6.28 21.45 -10.69
C TRP A 285 -6.25 19.93 -10.37
N ILE A 286 -5.05 19.31 -10.22
CA ILE A 286 -4.93 17.91 -9.79
C ILE A 286 -5.33 17.78 -8.34
N LYS A 287 -4.89 18.69 -7.48
CA LYS A 287 -5.26 18.69 -6.06
C LYS A 287 -6.76 18.86 -5.86
N GLU A 288 -7.38 19.78 -6.62
CA GLU A 288 -8.83 19.97 -6.61
C GLU A 288 -9.58 18.72 -7.08
N LEU A 289 -9.13 18.10 -8.17
CA LEU A 289 -9.71 16.87 -8.71
C LEU A 289 -9.62 15.74 -7.68
N MET A 290 -8.45 15.52 -7.10
CA MET A 290 -8.24 14.46 -6.11
C MET A 290 -9.00 14.73 -4.80
N ALA A 291 -9.11 15.98 -4.37
CA ALA A 291 -9.91 16.35 -3.20
C ALA A 291 -11.40 16.09 -3.43
N ALA A 292 -11.91 16.40 -4.62
CA ALA A 292 -13.29 16.09 -5.02
C ALA A 292 -13.55 14.57 -5.05
N TYR A 293 -12.63 13.80 -5.64
CA TYR A 293 -12.69 12.34 -5.67
C TYR A 293 -12.72 11.73 -4.28
N ARG A 294 -11.82 12.17 -3.36
CA ARG A 294 -11.77 11.64 -2.00
C ARG A 294 -13.08 11.91 -1.22
N LYS A 295 -13.71 13.07 -1.42
CA LYS A 295 -15.04 13.34 -0.84
C LYS A 295 -16.10 12.36 -1.35
N GLY A 296 -16.02 11.97 -2.62
CA GLY A 296 -16.91 10.95 -3.18
C GLY A 296 -16.67 9.57 -2.59
N ILE A 297 -15.42 9.17 -2.41
CA ILE A 297 -15.07 7.91 -1.72
C ILE A 297 -15.57 7.94 -0.27
N GLU A 298 -15.37 9.03 0.47
CA GLU A 298 -15.88 9.17 1.85
C GLU A 298 -17.39 9.00 1.92
N ARG A 299 -18.14 9.63 0.99
CA ARG A 299 -19.61 9.47 0.87
C ARG A 299 -19.98 8.01 0.64
N ASP A 300 -19.36 7.38 -0.37
CA ASP A 300 -19.69 6.02 -0.78
C ASP A 300 -19.39 5.00 0.33
N LEU A 301 -18.28 5.19 1.05
CA LEU A 301 -17.91 4.34 2.18
C LEU A 301 -18.83 4.57 3.39
N ALA A 302 -19.31 5.79 3.63
CA ALA A 302 -20.29 6.07 4.67
C ALA A 302 -21.62 5.36 4.38
N GLU A 303 -22.10 5.43 3.14
CA GLU A 303 -23.30 4.69 2.70
C GLU A 303 -23.12 3.17 2.79
N LEU A 304 -21.91 2.66 2.54
CA LEU A 304 -21.62 1.22 2.68
C LEU A 304 -21.78 0.76 4.13
N VAL A 305 -21.25 1.51 5.10
CA VAL A 305 -21.34 1.17 6.53
C VAL A 305 -22.79 1.15 7.02
N GLU A 306 -23.66 2.02 6.49
CA GLU A 306 -25.07 2.02 6.83
C GLU A 306 -25.80 0.75 6.36
N ARG A 307 -25.30 0.12 5.29
CA ARG A 307 -25.91 -1.07 4.68
C ARG A 307 -25.29 -2.40 5.12
N GLN A 308 -24.05 -2.35 5.65
CA GLN A 308 -23.22 -3.54 5.90
C GLN A 308 -22.63 -3.49 7.31
N SER A 309 -23.17 -4.31 8.21
CA SER A 309 -22.74 -4.35 9.63
C SER A 309 -21.36 -4.99 9.85
N ASN A 310 -20.87 -5.77 8.87
CA ASN A 310 -19.55 -6.40 8.91
C ASN A 310 -18.41 -5.49 8.40
N VAL A 311 -18.73 -4.26 7.97
CA VAL A 311 -17.76 -3.30 7.43
C VAL A 311 -17.50 -2.20 8.45
N LYS A 312 -16.22 -1.95 8.71
CA LYS A 312 -15.73 -0.79 9.46
C LYS A 312 -14.92 0.10 8.53
N VAL A 313 -15.16 1.39 8.55
CA VAL A 313 -14.42 2.39 7.78
C VAL A 313 -13.68 3.34 8.73
N ILE A 314 -12.42 3.62 8.42
CA ILE A 314 -11.57 4.60 9.10
C ILE A 314 -11.06 5.59 8.06
N ASN A 315 -11.39 6.86 8.23
CA ASN A 315 -10.79 7.95 7.47
C ASN A 315 -9.51 8.41 8.18
N LEU A 316 -8.38 8.29 7.49
CA LEU A 316 -7.06 8.63 8.03
C LEU A 316 -6.53 9.88 7.31
N ALA A 317 -6.07 10.87 8.08
CA ALA A 317 -5.47 12.09 7.53
C ALA A 317 -4.07 11.78 6.96
N ALA A 318 -4.05 11.02 5.87
CA ALA A 318 -2.87 10.57 5.14
C ALA A 318 -3.17 10.52 3.64
N SER A 319 -2.12 10.57 2.81
CA SER A 319 -2.24 10.36 1.36
C SER A 319 -2.34 8.87 1.00
N HIS A 320 -2.30 8.55 -0.30
CA HIS A 320 -2.17 7.16 -0.75
C HIS A 320 -0.92 6.44 -0.21
N ALA A 321 0.08 7.18 0.27
CA ALA A 321 1.29 6.63 0.90
C ALA A 321 1.11 6.34 2.40
N LEU A 322 -0.11 6.15 2.88
CA LEU A 322 -0.50 6.05 4.29
C LEU A 322 0.30 4.99 5.09
N VAL A 323 0.74 3.90 4.44
CA VAL A 323 1.55 2.84 5.06
C VAL A 323 2.92 3.35 5.55
N PHE A 324 3.42 4.42 4.96
CA PHE A 324 4.65 5.09 5.37
C PHE A 324 4.40 6.30 6.26
N GLU A 325 3.31 7.03 6.03
CA GLU A 325 3.00 8.26 6.75
C GLU A 325 2.46 7.98 8.15
N GLN A 326 1.68 6.90 8.32
CA GLN A 326 0.95 6.59 9.55
C GLN A 326 1.09 5.11 9.98
N PRO A 327 2.30 4.53 9.97
CA PRO A 327 2.47 3.08 10.21
C PRO A 327 1.94 2.63 11.58
N GLN A 328 2.16 3.42 12.64
CA GLN A 328 1.67 3.11 13.98
C GLN A 328 0.13 3.16 14.06
N ALA A 329 -0.50 4.15 13.43
CA ALA A 329 -1.96 4.26 13.42
C ALA A 329 -2.58 3.08 12.69
N ILE A 330 -2.01 2.69 11.54
CA ILE A 330 -2.47 1.53 10.76
C ILE A 330 -2.32 0.24 11.56
N ALA A 331 -1.15 -0.02 12.15
CA ALA A 331 -0.93 -1.20 12.97
C ALA A 331 -1.96 -1.29 14.12
N ASN A 332 -2.20 -0.19 14.83
CA ASN A 332 -3.18 -0.12 15.91
C ASN A 332 -4.60 -0.41 15.42
N GLN A 333 -4.99 0.12 14.25
CA GLN A 333 -6.33 -0.15 13.68
C GLN A 333 -6.48 -1.61 13.28
N ILE A 334 -5.48 -2.22 12.65
CA ILE A 334 -5.47 -3.64 12.30
C ILE A 334 -5.59 -4.51 13.56
N LEU A 335 -4.76 -4.28 14.58
CA LEU A 335 -4.81 -5.05 15.84
C LEU A 335 -6.16 -4.89 16.55
N THR A 336 -6.70 -3.67 16.59
CA THR A 336 -8.02 -3.43 17.21
C THR A 336 -9.15 -4.11 16.44
N PHE A 337 -9.01 -4.22 15.13
CA PHE A 337 -10.02 -4.85 14.27
C PHE A 337 -10.00 -6.38 14.39
N LEU A 338 -8.83 -7.00 14.57
CA LEU A 338 -8.66 -8.46 14.64
C LEU A 338 -8.91 -9.06 16.03
N ARG A 339 -9.06 -8.24 17.07
CA ARG A 339 -9.45 -8.65 18.43
C ARG A 339 -10.94 -8.92 18.53
#